data_7bf9164988ff1ea2105595b60b5d3e09
#
_entry.id   7bf9164988ff1ea2105595b60b5d3e09
#
_cell.length_a   1.000
_cell.length_b   1.000
_cell.length_c   1.000
_cell.angle_alpha   90.00
_cell.angle_beta   90.00
_cell.angle_gamma   90.00
#
_symmetry.space_group_name_H-M   'P 1'
#
loop_
_entity.id
_entity.type
_entity.pdbx_description
1 polymer ?
#
loop_
_entity_poly.entity_id
_entity_poly.type
_entity_poly.pdbx_seq_one_letter_code
_entity_poly.pdbx_strand_id
1 'polypeptide(L)'
;MKILFTNDDGIDSHITRELYETLSAEHEAYLIAPAKDKSGQGAAINLRTAVDVVKLEDKIYSVDGTPADCVFMGLMAIMDGLPDIIISGINKGANMGDDVIHSGTLGAAFTARKMKLPPLAVSIAGRSFENYQSSILATKLMLEYIEQNYSDAPQDRKSVV
;
A
#
# COMPACT_ATOMS: atom_id res chain seq x y z
N MET A 1 -11.22 9.67 5.21
CA MET A 1 -11.23 8.55 4.24
C MET A 1 -10.96 7.23 4.92
N LYS A 2 -11.26 6.11 4.25
CA LYS A 2 -10.84 4.77 4.64
C LYS A 2 -9.64 4.36 3.79
N ILE A 3 -8.52 4.03 4.41
CA ILE A 3 -7.23 3.79 3.74
C ILE A 3 -6.74 2.39 4.05
N LEU A 4 -6.31 1.65 3.04
CA LEU A 4 -5.55 0.41 3.19
C LEU A 4 -4.07 0.69 2.92
N PHE A 5 -3.23 0.45 3.91
CA PHE A 5 -1.77 0.46 3.78
C PHE A 5 -1.23 -0.95 3.57
N THR A 6 -0.28 -1.09 2.67
CA THR A 6 0.51 -2.31 2.47
C THR A 6 1.94 -1.97 2.05
N ASN A 7 2.80 -2.95 1.92
CA ASN A 7 4.18 -2.83 1.43
C ASN A 7 4.70 -4.17 0.91
N ASP A 8 5.95 -4.22 0.48
CA ASP A 8 6.69 -5.46 0.18
C ASP A 8 7.88 -5.69 1.13
N ASP A 9 8.26 -4.71 1.95
CA ASP A 9 9.29 -4.84 3.01
C ASP A 9 8.84 -5.73 4.20
N GLY A 10 7.53 -6.00 4.33
CA GLY A 10 6.94 -6.77 5.42
C GLY A 10 6.34 -5.92 6.54
N ILE A 11 5.59 -6.60 7.43
CA ILE A 11 4.80 -5.96 8.51
C ILE A 11 5.67 -5.24 9.55
N ASP A 12 6.92 -5.66 9.71
CA ASP A 12 7.90 -5.05 10.63
C ASP A 12 8.57 -3.79 10.08
N SER A 13 8.20 -3.34 8.87
CA SER A 13 8.72 -2.10 8.29
C SER A 13 8.33 -0.89 9.13
N HIS A 14 9.31 -0.31 9.85
CA HIS A 14 9.09 0.86 10.69
C HIS A 14 8.65 2.10 9.89
N ILE A 15 9.10 2.24 8.64
CA ILE A 15 8.73 3.37 7.78
C ILE A 15 7.26 3.29 7.38
N THR A 16 6.79 2.10 7.00
CA THR A 16 5.37 1.87 6.68
C THR A 16 4.51 2.04 7.94
N ARG A 17 5.00 1.57 9.08
CA ARG A 17 4.32 1.71 10.36
C ARG A 17 4.13 3.18 10.75
N GLU A 18 5.17 4.00 10.64
CA GLU A 18 5.11 5.43 10.95
C GLU A 18 4.19 6.19 9.99
N LEU A 19 4.21 5.83 8.69
CA LEU A 19 3.25 6.38 7.71
C LEU A 19 1.80 6.07 8.12
N TYR A 20 1.53 4.80 8.48
CA TYR A 20 0.23 4.36 8.95
C TYR A 20 -0.20 5.14 10.21
N GLU A 21 0.65 5.23 11.22
CA GLU A 21 0.37 5.95 12.47
C GLU A 21 0.10 7.44 12.22
N THR A 22 0.89 8.07 11.35
CA THR A 22 0.72 9.48 11.00
C THR A 22 -0.64 9.74 10.37
N LEU A 23 -1.06 8.91 9.41
CA LEU A 23 -2.30 9.13 8.67
C LEU A 23 -3.55 8.59 9.40
N SER A 24 -3.38 7.60 10.28
CA SER A 24 -4.48 7.06 11.09
C SER A 24 -5.03 8.07 12.11
N ALA A 25 -4.28 9.14 12.42
CA ALA A 25 -4.76 10.23 13.28
C ALA A 25 -5.94 11.01 12.66
N GLU A 26 -6.02 11.05 11.33
CA GLU A 26 -7.03 11.84 10.60
C GLU A 26 -7.98 10.95 9.75
N HIS A 27 -7.65 9.65 9.57
CA HIS A 27 -8.35 8.74 8.66
C HIS A 27 -8.65 7.39 9.31
N GLU A 28 -9.65 6.69 8.81
CA GLU A 28 -9.85 5.29 9.14
C GLU A 28 -8.82 4.45 8.37
N ALA A 29 -7.83 3.89 9.06
CA ALA A 29 -6.68 3.24 8.44
C ALA A 29 -6.59 1.75 8.83
N TYR A 30 -6.21 0.92 7.86
CA TYR A 30 -5.84 -0.48 8.04
C TYR A 30 -4.41 -0.67 7.53
N LEU A 31 -3.57 -1.37 8.29
CA LEU A 31 -2.26 -1.84 7.85
C LEU A 31 -2.32 -3.36 7.65
N ILE A 32 -2.19 -3.79 6.40
CA ILE A 32 -2.23 -5.20 6.02
C ILE A 32 -1.01 -5.46 5.14
N ALA A 33 0.00 -6.13 5.69
CA ALA A 33 1.28 -6.29 5.04
C ALA A 33 1.80 -7.74 5.11
N PRO A 34 2.71 -8.13 4.20
CA PRO A 34 3.32 -9.46 4.24
C PRO A 34 4.00 -9.73 5.58
N ALA A 35 3.93 -10.99 6.05
CA ALA A 35 4.60 -11.42 7.27
C ALA A 35 6.13 -11.28 7.22
N LYS A 36 6.71 -11.26 6.00
CA LYS A 36 8.14 -11.16 5.74
C LYS A 36 8.35 -10.33 4.47
N ASP A 37 9.60 -9.92 4.24
CA ASP A 37 10.02 -9.30 2.99
C ASP A 37 9.61 -10.14 1.77
N LYS A 38 8.98 -9.49 0.80
CA LYS A 38 8.48 -10.05 -0.47
C LYS A 38 8.92 -9.21 -1.67
N SER A 39 10.09 -8.59 -1.56
CA SER A 39 10.69 -7.81 -2.65
C SER A 39 10.79 -8.63 -3.94
N GLY A 40 10.57 -8.00 -5.08
CA GLY A 40 10.68 -8.64 -6.38
C GLY A 40 9.51 -9.56 -6.78
N GLN A 41 8.39 -9.55 -6.05
CA GLN A 41 7.22 -10.40 -6.35
C GLN A 41 6.28 -9.81 -7.41
N GLY A 42 6.47 -8.55 -7.80
CA GLY A 42 5.56 -7.88 -8.73
C GLY A 42 4.10 -7.93 -8.24
N ALA A 43 3.18 -8.19 -9.16
CA ALA A 43 1.76 -8.37 -8.85
C ALA A 43 1.35 -9.84 -8.66
N ALA A 44 2.27 -10.71 -8.24
CA ALA A 44 1.97 -12.12 -8.02
C ALA A 44 0.93 -12.32 -6.91
N ILE A 45 0.03 -13.29 -7.12
CA ILE A 45 -1.02 -13.67 -6.15
C ILE A 45 -1.05 -15.18 -5.93
N ASN A 46 -1.42 -15.60 -4.73
CA ASN A 46 -1.63 -17.00 -4.38
C ASN A 46 -3.07 -17.43 -4.74
N LEU A 47 -3.22 -18.13 -5.87
CA LEU A 47 -4.53 -18.60 -6.36
C LEU A 47 -4.92 -19.99 -5.85
N ARG A 48 -3.96 -20.79 -5.42
CA ARG A 48 -4.17 -22.23 -5.15
C ARG A 48 -3.74 -22.65 -3.74
N THR A 49 -3.11 -21.75 -3.02
CA THR A 49 -2.61 -22.01 -1.66
C THR A 49 -3.35 -21.11 -0.70
N ALA A 50 -3.77 -21.65 0.44
CA ALA A 50 -4.32 -20.84 1.52
C ALA A 50 -3.28 -19.82 2.00
N VAL A 51 -3.75 -18.64 2.32
CA VAL A 51 -2.93 -17.53 2.83
C VAL A 51 -3.34 -17.29 4.27
N ASP A 52 -2.40 -17.47 5.18
CA ASP A 52 -2.65 -17.27 6.60
C ASP A 52 -2.68 -15.77 6.94
N VAL A 53 -3.66 -15.37 7.73
CA VAL A 53 -3.84 -13.99 8.21
C VAL A 53 -3.81 -13.97 9.72
N VAL A 54 -2.95 -13.14 10.29
CA VAL A 54 -2.83 -12.96 11.74
C VAL A 54 -3.16 -11.51 12.09
N LYS A 55 -4.17 -11.31 12.95
CA LYS A 55 -4.44 -10.00 13.54
C LYS A 55 -3.40 -9.74 14.64
N LEU A 56 -2.58 -8.70 14.48
CA LEU A 56 -1.55 -8.30 15.43
C LEU A 56 -2.09 -7.27 16.44
N GLU A 57 -2.78 -6.26 15.92
CA GLU A 57 -3.40 -5.18 16.69
C GLU A 57 -4.75 -4.81 16.08
N ASP A 58 -5.45 -3.83 16.64
CA ASP A 58 -6.64 -3.33 15.97
C ASP A 58 -6.29 -2.71 14.63
N LYS A 59 -6.96 -3.19 13.56
CA LYS A 59 -6.73 -2.77 12.16
C LYS A 59 -5.31 -3.03 11.61
N ILE A 60 -4.50 -3.87 12.28
CA ILE A 60 -3.16 -4.26 11.83
C ILE A 60 -3.07 -5.76 11.69
N TYR A 61 -2.72 -6.22 10.49
CA TYR A 61 -2.72 -7.63 10.11
C TYR A 61 -1.45 -8.00 9.35
N SER A 62 -0.93 -9.18 9.69
CA SER A 62 0.15 -9.85 8.96
C SER A 62 -0.44 -10.93 8.05
N VAL A 63 0.05 -11.04 6.83
CA VAL A 63 -0.41 -12.00 5.82
C VAL A 63 0.77 -12.82 5.34
N ASP A 64 0.69 -14.15 5.39
CA ASP A 64 1.73 -15.02 4.80
C ASP A 64 1.53 -15.15 3.29
N GLY A 65 1.63 -14.02 2.61
CA GLY A 65 1.39 -13.86 1.18
C GLY A 65 2.20 -12.73 0.56
N THR A 66 1.89 -12.41 -0.66
CA THR A 66 2.49 -11.29 -1.41
C THR A 66 1.81 -9.96 -1.04
N PRO A 67 2.38 -8.80 -1.44
CA PRO A 67 1.70 -7.51 -1.29
C PRO A 67 0.33 -7.46 -1.97
N ALA A 68 0.19 -8.09 -3.14
CA ALA A 68 -1.09 -8.22 -3.83
C ALA A 68 -2.10 -9.07 -3.04
N ASP A 69 -1.65 -10.18 -2.41
CA ASP A 69 -2.51 -10.97 -1.51
C ASP A 69 -2.99 -10.14 -0.32
N CYS A 70 -2.13 -9.30 0.26
CA CYS A 70 -2.51 -8.39 1.35
C CYS A 70 -3.66 -7.47 0.94
N VAL A 71 -3.59 -6.91 -0.27
CA VAL A 71 -4.67 -6.10 -0.84
C VAL A 71 -5.94 -6.94 -1.00
N PHE A 72 -5.87 -8.13 -1.60
CA PHE A 72 -7.03 -9.01 -1.75
C PHE A 72 -7.65 -9.40 -0.42
N MET A 73 -6.83 -9.80 0.57
CA MET A 73 -7.34 -10.15 1.90
C MET A 73 -8.00 -8.96 2.59
N GLY A 74 -7.43 -7.77 2.44
CA GLY A 74 -8.05 -6.52 2.90
C GLY A 74 -9.43 -6.30 2.32
N LEU A 75 -9.54 -6.37 0.99
CA LEU A 75 -10.77 -6.09 0.26
C LEU A 75 -11.86 -7.15 0.44
N MET A 76 -11.48 -8.41 0.61
CA MET A 76 -12.42 -9.54 0.58
C MET A 76 -12.79 -10.09 1.96
N ALA A 77 -11.96 -9.92 2.98
CA ALA A 77 -12.11 -10.64 4.23
C ALA A 77 -11.85 -9.83 5.51
N ILE A 78 -11.00 -8.80 5.48
CA ILE A 78 -10.54 -8.14 6.71
C ILE A 78 -11.28 -6.84 6.97
N MET A 79 -11.44 -6.01 5.95
CA MET A 79 -12.03 -4.68 6.09
C MET A 79 -13.56 -4.74 6.05
N ASP A 80 -14.18 -3.88 6.87
CA ASP A 80 -15.61 -3.63 6.75
C ASP A 80 -15.87 -2.61 5.63
N GLY A 81 -16.18 -3.13 4.45
CA GLY A 81 -16.37 -2.37 3.22
C GLY A 81 -15.06 -1.96 2.53
N LEU A 82 -15.19 -1.40 1.33
CA LEU A 82 -14.04 -1.04 0.50
C LEU A 82 -13.32 0.21 1.03
N PRO A 83 -11.98 0.27 0.92
CA PRO A 83 -11.25 1.50 1.14
C PRO A 83 -11.53 2.53 0.03
N ASP A 84 -11.36 3.81 0.36
CA ASP A 84 -11.36 4.88 -0.63
C ASP A 84 -10.10 4.85 -1.48
N ILE A 85 -8.96 4.53 -0.86
CA ILE A 85 -7.63 4.48 -1.49
C ILE A 85 -6.76 3.38 -0.86
N ILE A 86 -5.80 2.88 -1.67
CA ILE A 86 -4.74 2.00 -1.20
C ILE A 86 -3.40 2.73 -1.35
N ILE A 87 -2.58 2.69 -0.29
CA ILE A 87 -1.23 3.22 -0.26
C ILE A 87 -0.27 2.06 -0.05
N SER A 88 0.60 1.84 -1.05
CA SER A 88 1.64 0.81 -1.01
C SER A 88 3.01 1.43 -0.80
N GLY A 89 3.70 1.02 0.20
CA GLY A 89 5.03 1.53 0.61
C GLY A 89 5.01 2.05 2.05
N ILE A 90 5.99 2.84 2.45
CA ILE A 90 7.07 3.44 1.65
C ILE A 90 8.18 2.42 1.45
N ASN A 91 8.47 2.08 0.19
CA ASN A 91 9.51 1.12 -0.17
C ASN A 91 10.92 1.70 0.03
N LYS A 92 11.82 0.88 0.58
CA LYS A 92 13.24 1.18 0.66
C LYS A 92 13.93 0.80 -0.64
N GLY A 93 14.05 1.76 -1.54
CA GLY A 93 14.65 1.59 -2.85
C GLY A 93 13.77 2.14 -3.96
N ALA A 94 14.39 2.56 -5.04
CA ALA A 94 13.69 3.10 -6.19
C ALA A 94 13.00 1.98 -6.98
N ASN A 95 11.77 2.25 -7.42
CA ASN A 95 11.04 1.41 -8.37
C ASN A 95 10.91 2.18 -9.69
N MET A 96 11.99 2.18 -10.50
CA MET A 96 12.08 2.99 -11.72
C MET A 96 12.60 2.16 -12.90
N GLY A 97 12.28 2.60 -14.11
CA GLY A 97 12.73 1.95 -15.34
C GLY A 97 12.21 0.51 -15.44
N ASP A 98 13.10 -0.42 -15.77
CA ASP A 98 12.76 -1.81 -15.98
C ASP A 98 12.39 -2.55 -14.68
N ASP A 99 12.80 -2.04 -13.52
CA ASP A 99 12.50 -2.65 -12.21
C ASP A 99 11.02 -2.54 -11.83
N VAL A 100 10.27 -1.62 -12.44
CA VAL A 100 8.84 -1.38 -12.19
C VAL A 100 8.01 -2.66 -12.30
N ILE A 101 8.30 -3.51 -13.28
CA ILE A 101 7.53 -4.75 -13.52
C ILE A 101 7.72 -5.81 -12.41
N HIS A 102 8.83 -5.71 -11.67
CA HIS A 102 9.17 -6.63 -10.59
C HIS A 102 8.75 -6.09 -9.21
N SER A 103 8.37 -4.84 -9.12
CA SER A 103 8.06 -4.18 -7.85
C SER A 103 6.79 -4.73 -7.20
N GLY A 104 6.93 -5.25 -5.98
CA GLY A 104 5.80 -5.64 -5.14
C GLY A 104 4.98 -4.43 -4.68
N THR A 105 5.65 -3.28 -4.45
CA THR A 105 5.01 -2.01 -4.10
C THR A 105 4.04 -1.56 -5.21
N LEU A 106 4.50 -1.55 -6.48
CA LEU A 106 3.63 -1.20 -7.61
C LEU A 106 2.60 -2.30 -7.86
N GLY A 107 2.96 -3.57 -7.72
CA GLY A 107 2.06 -4.70 -7.90
C GLY A 107 0.82 -4.63 -6.99
N ALA A 108 1.01 -4.26 -5.73
CA ALA A 108 -0.08 -4.02 -4.79
C ALA A 108 -0.97 -2.84 -5.24
N ALA A 109 -0.36 -1.72 -5.65
CA ALA A 109 -1.10 -0.57 -6.16
C ALA A 109 -1.90 -0.92 -7.43
N PHE A 110 -1.33 -1.65 -8.38
CA PHE A 110 -2.06 -2.12 -9.57
C PHE A 110 -3.24 -3.04 -9.26
N THR A 111 -3.12 -3.84 -8.21
CA THR A 111 -4.22 -4.69 -7.73
C THR A 111 -5.43 -3.86 -7.31
N ALA A 112 -5.19 -2.66 -6.84
CA ALA A 112 -6.18 -1.70 -6.36
C ALA A 112 -6.74 -0.73 -7.44
N ARG A 113 -6.42 -0.90 -8.70
CA ARG A 113 -6.75 0.07 -9.78
C ARG A 113 -8.23 0.41 -9.98
N LYS A 114 -9.14 -0.36 -9.40
CA LYS A 114 -10.60 -0.14 -9.48
C LYS A 114 -11.19 0.54 -8.25
N MET A 115 -10.36 1.09 -7.37
CA MET A 115 -10.84 1.80 -6.18
C MET A 115 -11.41 3.18 -6.54
N LYS A 116 -12.10 3.79 -5.57
CA LYS A 116 -12.71 5.12 -5.72
C LYS A 116 -11.68 6.18 -6.09
N LEU A 117 -10.52 6.15 -5.42
CA LEU A 117 -9.40 7.03 -5.72
C LEU A 117 -8.24 6.24 -6.35
N PRO A 118 -7.36 6.90 -7.14
CA PRO A 118 -6.18 6.25 -7.68
C PRO A 118 -5.26 5.78 -6.54
N PRO A 119 -4.74 4.55 -6.59
CA PRO A 119 -3.82 4.05 -5.58
C PRO A 119 -2.48 4.79 -5.63
N LEU A 120 -1.81 4.88 -4.49
CA LEU A 120 -0.45 5.41 -4.37
C LEU A 120 0.56 4.27 -4.20
N ALA A 121 1.64 4.32 -4.95
CA ALA A 121 2.86 3.55 -4.71
C ALA A 121 3.98 4.54 -4.36
N VAL A 122 4.60 4.36 -3.21
CA VAL A 122 5.60 5.31 -2.67
C VAL A 122 6.92 4.60 -2.46
N SER A 123 8.00 5.17 -3.00
CA SER A 123 9.35 4.60 -2.93
C SER A 123 10.38 5.69 -2.66
N ILE A 124 11.40 5.38 -1.89
CA ILE A 124 12.53 6.27 -1.62
C ILE A 124 13.65 5.97 -2.62
N ALA A 125 13.90 6.90 -3.53
CA ALA A 125 15.03 6.83 -4.46
C ALA A 125 16.28 7.41 -3.81
N GLY A 126 17.10 6.58 -3.17
CA GLY A 126 18.31 7.06 -2.48
C GLY A 126 19.18 5.91 -1.96
N ARG A 127 20.39 6.29 -1.50
CA ARG A 127 21.32 5.34 -0.86
C ARG A 127 21.18 5.28 0.67
N SER A 128 20.48 6.24 1.24
CA SER A 128 20.17 6.30 2.68
C SER A 128 18.67 6.49 2.85
N PHE A 129 18.10 5.77 3.82
CA PHE A 129 16.68 5.83 4.16
C PHE A 129 16.42 6.56 5.49
N GLU A 130 17.42 7.29 5.99
CA GLU A 130 17.35 8.01 7.29
C GLU A 130 16.37 9.18 7.24
N ASN A 131 16.22 9.83 6.08
CA ASN A 131 15.36 11.00 5.89
C ASN A 131 13.98 10.65 5.29
N TYR A 132 13.38 9.52 5.67
CA TYR A 132 12.10 9.08 5.16
C TYR A 132 10.91 9.95 5.58
N GLN A 133 11.07 10.84 6.57
CA GLN A 133 10.03 11.78 6.99
C GLN A 133 9.56 12.69 5.85
N SER A 134 10.47 13.07 4.94
CA SER A 134 10.11 13.81 3.74
C SER A 134 9.17 13.01 2.83
N SER A 135 9.32 11.68 2.76
CA SER A 135 8.45 10.80 2.00
C SER A 135 7.08 10.64 2.67
N ILE A 136 7.02 10.62 3.99
CA ILE A 136 5.74 10.65 4.73
C ILE A 136 4.99 11.96 4.43
N LEU A 137 5.67 13.10 4.52
CA LEU A 137 5.09 14.39 4.19
C LEU A 137 4.62 14.45 2.73
N ALA A 138 5.44 13.99 1.78
CA ALA A 138 5.07 13.94 0.37
C ALA A 138 3.85 13.06 0.14
N THR A 139 3.74 11.92 0.84
CA THR A 139 2.58 11.03 0.76
C THR A 139 1.32 11.72 1.27
N LYS A 140 1.40 12.44 2.40
CA LYS A 140 0.29 13.23 2.93
C LYS A 140 -0.18 14.28 1.93
N LEU A 141 0.72 15.08 1.39
CA LEU A 141 0.41 16.11 0.40
C LEU A 141 -0.20 15.52 -0.89
N MET A 142 0.32 14.38 -1.35
CA MET A 142 -0.23 13.70 -2.52
C MET A 142 -1.63 13.15 -2.24
N LEU A 143 -1.88 12.64 -1.04
CA LEU A 143 -3.19 12.15 -0.63
C LEU A 143 -4.22 13.29 -0.62
N GLU A 144 -3.87 14.45 -0.06
CA GLU A 144 -4.70 15.65 -0.07
C GLU A 144 -5.00 16.11 -1.51
N TYR A 145 -3.98 16.11 -2.37
CA TYR A 145 -4.15 16.44 -3.79
C TYR A 145 -5.09 15.47 -4.51
N ILE A 146 -4.95 14.16 -4.28
CA ILE A 146 -5.82 13.14 -4.87
C ILE A 146 -7.26 13.33 -4.40
N GLU A 147 -7.48 13.56 -3.11
CA GLU A 147 -8.81 13.77 -2.57
C GLU A 147 -9.50 15.00 -3.22
N GLN A 148 -8.77 16.08 -3.38
CA GLN A 148 -9.31 17.32 -3.97
C GLN A 148 -9.59 17.22 -5.47
N ASN A 149 -8.80 16.45 -6.22
CA ASN A 149 -8.84 16.48 -7.68
C ASN A 149 -9.47 15.24 -8.33
N TYR A 150 -9.59 14.14 -7.58
CA TYR A 150 -10.04 12.85 -8.15
C TYR A 150 -11.28 12.28 -7.46
N SER A 151 -11.83 12.90 -6.41
CA SER A 151 -13.02 12.42 -5.71
C SER A 151 -14.22 12.24 -6.65
N ASP A 152 -14.38 13.12 -7.62
CA ASP A 152 -15.49 13.14 -8.57
C ASP A 152 -15.12 12.63 -9.97
N ALA A 153 -13.86 12.18 -10.18
CA ALA A 153 -13.42 11.72 -11.49
C ALA A 153 -14.06 10.37 -11.87
N PRO A 154 -14.49 10.17 -13.14
CA PRO A 154 -14.94 8.89 -13.64
C PRO A 154 -13.89 7.79 -13.41
N GLN A 155 -14.35 6.58 -13.05
CA GLN A 155 -13.44 5.47 -12.70
C GLN A 155 -12.45 5.06 -13.82
N ASP A 156 -12.85 5.28 -15.09
CA ASP A 156 -12.04 4.94 -16.27
C ASP A 156 -10.83 5.86 -16.50
N ARG A 157 -10.77 7.02 -15.82
CA ARG A 157 -9.67 7.99 -15.92
C ARG A 157 -8.71 7.99 -14.74
N LYS A 158 -8.89 7.08 -13.78
CA LYS A 158 -8.11 7.01 -12.55
C LYS A 158 -6.86 6.12 -12.73
N SER A 159 -5.99 6.49 -13.64
CA SER A 159 -4.64 5.95 -13.67
C SER A 159 -3.67 7.06 -13.32
N VAL A 160 -3.05 6.98 -12.15
CA VAL A 160 -1.91 7.83 -11.79
C VAL A 160 -0.67 6.97 -11.92
N VAL A 161 0.24 7.43 -12.72
CA VAL A 161 1.57 6.83 -12.92
C VAL A 161 2.51 7.36 -11.86
#